data_281c6f5f06b5095a85d31fc2c9979454
#
_entry.id   281c6f5f06b5095a85d31fc2c9979454
#
_cell.length_a   1.000
_cell.length_b   1.000
_cell.length_c   1.000
_cell.angle_alpha   90.00
_cell.angle_beta   90.00
_cell.angle_gamma   90.00
#
_symmetry.space_group_name_H-M   'P 1'
#
loop_
_entity.id
_entity.type
_entity.pdbx_description
1 polymer ?
#
loop_
_entity_poly.entity_id
_entity_poly.type
_entity_poly.pdbx_seq_one_letter_code
_entity_poly.pdbx_strand_id
1 'polypeptide(L)'
;MWNVFATRSVCFCLVLSCRRGRKVRNCLNATAMATRSLARLGCSARLLQSSVRSQRVIPAAAALACRGSVQSRSVSVSAVSQAEAAKKVSAKPTAGGSKGKIVAVIGAVVDVHFDEGLPPILNALEVTGRSPRLILEVSQHLGDNVVRTIAMDGTEGLVRGQDVVDTGDPIKIPVGPETLGRIMNVIGEPIDERGAISSKHFAPIHAEAPEFVDMSVEQEILVTGIKVVDLLAPYAKGGKIGLFGGAGVGKTVLIMELINNVAKAHGGYSVFAGVGERTREGNDLYHEMIEGGVIDLKGKNSKVSLVYGQMNEPPGARARVCLTGLTVAEYFRDQEGQDVLLFIDNIFRFTQAGSEVSALLGRIPSAVGYQPTLATDMGGMQERITTTKKGSITSVQAIYVPADDLTDPAPATTFAHLDATTVLSRGIAELAIYPAVDPLDSTSRIMDPNIVGARHYDIARGVQKILQDYKSLQDIIAILGMDELSEDDKLVVSRARKIQRFLSQPFQVAEVFTGHQGKFVSLEQTIDGFEKILKGELDHLPEVAFYMQGAIDDVYKKAEELAKL
;
A
#
# COMPACT_ATOMS: atom_id res chain seq x y z
N MET A 1 -3.07 -36.43 20.47
CA MET A 1 -3.67 -35.42 19.58
C MET A 1 -5.20 -35.29 19.65
N TRP A 2 -5.93 -36.29 20.10
CA TRP A 2 -7.42 -36.25 20.23
C TRP A 2 -7.96 -35.42 21.40
N ASN A 3 -7.17 -35.21 22.47
CA ASN A 3 -7.62 -34.48 23.67
C ASN A 3 -7.59 -32.93 23.56
N VAL A 4 -6.93 -32.37 22.58
CA VAL A 4 -6.87 -30.91 22.38
C VAL A 4 -8.07 -30.39 21.57
N PHE A 5 -8.64 -31.22 20.71
CA PHE A 5 -9.82 -30.84 19.93
C PHE A 5 -11.12 -30.86 20.78
N ALA A 6 -11.22 -31.73 21.77
CA ALA A 6 -12.41 -31.79 22.61
C ALA A 6 -12.54 -30.57 23.55
N THR A 7 -11.43 -30.02 24.02
CA THR A 7 -11.44 -28.84 24.91
C THR A 7 -11.76 -27.54 24.16
N ARG A 8 -11.36 -27.40 22.87
CA ARG A 8 -11.71 -26.21 22.07
C ARG A 8 -13.19 -26.18 21.69
N SER A 9 -13.79 -27.31 21.38
CA SER A 9 -15.22 -27.39 21.04
C SER A 9 -16.15 -27.04 22.20
N VAL A 10 -15.79 -27.37 23.42
CA VAL A 10 -16.58 -27.02 24.61
C VAL A 10 -16.50 -25.53 24.94
N CYS A 11 -15.33 -24.90 24.77
CA CYS A 11 -15.19 -23.44 24.94
C CYS A 11 -15.98 -22.66 23.88
N PHE A 12 -15.99 -23.14 22.64
CA PHE A 12 -16.71 -22.47 21.55
C PHE A 12 -18.23 -22.52 21.72
N CYS A 13 -18.77 -23.62 22.21
CA CYS A 13 -20.21 -23.72 22.54
C CYS A 13 -20.63 -22.86 23.73
N LEU A 14 -19.76 -22.63 24.70
CA LEU A 14 -20.03 -21.77 25.86
C LEU A 14 -20.10 -20.28 25.48
N VAL A 15 -19.24 -19.83 24.57
CA VAL A 15 -19.21 -18.44 24.07
C VAL A 15 -20.43 -18.13 23.18
N LEU A 16 -20.86 -19.08 22.35
CA LEU A 16 -22.05 -18.92 21.50
C LEU A 16 -23.38 -18.95 22.30
N SER A 17 -23.43 -19.67 23.42
CA SER A 17 -24.63 -19.71 24.27
C SER A 17 -24.82 -18.43 25.09
N CYS A 18 -23.73 -17.74 25.45
CA CYS A 18 -23.81 -16.45 26.15
C CYS A 18 -24.30 -15.29 25.28
N ARG A 19 -24.04 -15.32 23.96
CA ARG A 19 -24.52 -14.28 23.02
C ARG A 19 -26.03 -14.33 22.69
N ARG A 20 -26.74 -15.43 23.08
CA ARG A 20 -28.18 -15.59 22.77
C ARG A 20 -29.12 -15.38 23.95
N GLY A 21 -28.75 -14.62 24.96
CA GLY A 21 -29.68 -14.07 25.98
C GLY A 21 -30.52 -15.09 26.76
N ARG A 22 -30.08 -16.34 26.94
CA ARG A 22 -30.76 -17.32 27.79
C ARG A 22 -30.29 -17.27 29.24
N LYS A 23 -31.27 -17.23 30.16
CA LYS A 23 -31.13 -16.94 31.59
C LYS A 23 -29.98 -17.69 32.30
N VAL A 24 -29.28 -16.93 33.13
CA VAL A 24 -28.09 -17.29 33.92
C VAL A 24 -28.21 -18.59 34.80
N ARG A 25 -29.40 -19.08 35.06
CA ARG A 25 -29.61 -20.28 35.89
C ARG A 25 -29.12 -21.61 35.28
N ASN A 26 -29.02 -21.70 33.95
CA ASN A 26 -28.58 -22.95 33.29
C ASN A 26 -27.04 -23.06 33.15
N CYS A 27 -26.30 -21.98 33.31
CA CYS A 27 -24.84 -22.00 33.24
C CYS A 27 -24.19 -22.56 34.53
N LEU A 28 -24.82 -22.36 35.70
CA LEU A 28 -24.31 -22.87 36.96
C LEU A 28 -24.40 -24.40 37.09
N ASN A 29 -25.42 -25.02 36.48
CA ASN A 29 -25.55 -26.48 36.47
C ASN A 29 -24.59 -27.18 35.49
N ALA A 30 -24.19 -26.52 34.42
CA ALA A 30 -23.20 -27.07 33.47
C ALA A 30 -21.78 -27.07 34.07
N THR A 31 -21.43 -26.04 34.83
CA THR A 31 -20.14 -25.96 35.54
C THR A 31 -20.02 -26.98 36.67
N ALA A 32 -21.11 -27.28 37.38
CA ALA A 32 -21.13 -28.30 38.44
C ALA A 32 -21.01 -29.73 37.90
N MET A 33 -21.49 -30.02 36.69
CA MET A 33 -21.31 -31.33 36.05
C MET A 33 -19.88 -31.51 35.48
N ALA A 34 -19.26 -30.47 34.96
CA ALA A 34 -17.89 -30.51 34.43
C ALA A 34 -16.86 -30.74 35.55
N THR A 35 -17.06 -30.15 36.73
CA THR A 35 -16.17 -30.34 37.90
C THR A 35 -16.29 -31.74 38.52
N ARG A 36 -17.46 -32.36 38.46
CA ARG A 36 -17.65 -33.75 38.94
C ARG A 36 -17.01 -34.80 38.01
N SER A 37 -16.89 -34.50 36.72
CA SER A 37 -16.24 -35.38 35.74
C SER A 37 -14.70 -35.34 35.85
N LEU A 38 -14.13 -34.20 36.21
CA LEU A 38 -12.68 -34.01 36.41
C LEU A 38 -12.15 -34.63 37.72
N ALA A 39 -12.98 -34.71 38.76
CA ALA A 39 -12.62 -35.36 40.04
C ALA A 39 -12.48 -36.89 39.94
N ARG A 40 -13.03 -37.51 38.88
CA ARG A 40 -12.88 -38.97 38.64
C ARG A 40 -11.62 -39.36 37.86
N LEU A 41 -10.86 -38.39 37.35
CA LEU A 41 -9.66 -38.61 36.51
C LEU A 41 -8.32 -38.39 37.24
N GLY A 42 -8.32 -38.28 38.58
CA GLY A 42 -7.09 -38.36 39.40
C GLY A 42 -6.04 -37.26 39.14
N CYS A 43 -6.39 -36.16 38.55
CA CYS A 43 -5.48 -35.02 38.42
C CYS A 43 -5.51 -34.15 39.67
N SER A 44 -4.42 -34.16 40.44
CA SER A 44 -4.25 -33.40 41.66
C SER A 44 -4.30 -31.88 41.44
N ALA A 45 -5.17 -31.23 42.20
CA ALA A 45 -5.48 -29.80 42.19
C ALA A 45 -4.36 -28.88 42.76
N ARG A 46 -3.07 -29.24 42.59
CA ARG A 46 -1.94 -28.44 43.13
C ARG A 46 -1.32 -27.41 42.19
N LEU A 47 -1.81 -27.23 40.98
CA LEU A 47 -1.19 -26.34 40.00
C LEU A 47 -2.01 -25.06 39.65
N LEU A 48 -3.07 -24.75 40.38
CA LEU A 48 -3.92 -23.57 40.10
C LEU A 48 -3.94 -22.52 41.22
N GLN A 49 -3.02 -22.58 42.20
CA GLN A 49 -2.95 -21.60 43.30
C GLN A 49 -1.73 -20.66 43.30
N SER A 50 -0.90 -20.63 42.26
CA SER A 50 0.32 -19.82 42.27
C SER A 50 0.30 -18.54 41.39
N SER A 51 -0.84 -18.12 40.86
CA SER A 51 -0.87 -16.93 39.99
C SER A 51 -1.73 -15.75 40.47
N VAL A 52 -2.14 -15.75 41.75
CA VAL A 52 -2.86 -14.59 42.31
C VAL A 52 -2.22 -14.19 43.64
N ARG A 53 -1.06 -13.53 43.57
CA ARG A 53 -0.52 -12.62 44.63
C ARG A 53 0.69 -11.88 44.09
N SER A 54 0.55 -10.63 43.82
CA SER A 54 1.15 -9.45 44.46
C SER A 54 1.28 -8.30 43.45
N GLN A 55 0.30 -7.46 43.44
CA GLN A 55 0.54 -6.04 43.20
C GLN A 55 0.58 -5.37 44.56
N ARG A 56 1.78 -5.09 45.07
CA ARG A 56 2.00 -4.12 46.14
C ARG A 56 2.64 -2.88 45.58
N VAL A 57 1.87 -1.81 45.70
CA VAL A 57 2.28 -0.42 45.58
C VAL A 57 3.44 -0.14 46.52
N ILE A 58 4.53 0.45 46.02
CA ILE A 58 5.64 1.01 46.81
C ILE A 58 5.51 2.55 46.75
N PRO A 59 5.42 3.24 47.89
CA PRO A 59 5.46 4.68 47.94
C PRO A 59 6.89 5.21 47.86
N ALA A 60 7.03 6.36 47.15
CA ALA A 60 8.25 7.13 47.08
C ALA A 60 8.63 7.70 48.44
N ALA A 61 9.85 7.54 48.85
CA ALA A 61 10.72 8.49 49.56
C ALA A 61 11.90 7.77 50.25
N ALA A 62 13.12 8.08 49.82
CA ALA A 62 14.24 8.37 50.68
C ALA A 62 15.51 8.59 49.85
N ALA A 63 15.85 9.84 49.67
CA ALA A 63 17.18 10.26 49.23
C ALA A 63 18.15 10.01 50.39
N LEU A 64 19.22 9.25 50.17
CA LEU A 64 20.41 9.28 51.04
C LEU A 64 21.66 9.29 50.16
N ALA A 65 22.41 10.35 50.39
CA ALA A 65 23.66 10.63 49.74
C ALA A 65 24.73 9.61 50.13
N CYS A 66 25.38 9.01 49.13
CA CYS A 66 26.72 8.45 49.28
C CYS A 66 27.69 9.23 48.37
N ARG A 67 28.46 10.10 48.98
CA ARG A 67 29.69 10.64 48.41
C ARG A 67 30.74 9.53 48.37
N GLY A 68 31.00 9.00 47.20
CA GLY A 68 32.15 8.17 46.92
C GLY A 68 32.99 8.86 45.88
N SER A 69 34.21 9.23 46.25
CA SER A 69 35.23 9.83 45.39
C SER A 69 35.55 8.89 44.22
N VAL A 70 35.19 9.29 43.01
CA VAL A 70 35.68 8.63 41.79
C VAL A 70 36.98 9.33 41.39
N GLN A 71 38.09 8.65 41.65
CA GLN A 71 39.36 8.95 41.04
C GLN A 71 39.27 8.77 39.53
N SER A 72 39.32 9.85 38.79
CA SER A 72 39.47 9.84 37.33
C SER A 72 40.84 9.26 36.96
N ARG A 73 40.88 7.99 36.57
CA ARG A 73 41.97 7.47 35.76
C ARG A 73 41.73 7.88 34.33
N SER A 74 42.50 8.84 33.86
CA SER A 74 42.65 9.16 32.45
C SER A 74 43.27 7.96 31.76
N VAL A 75 42.47 7.21 31.03
CA VAL A 75 42.96 6.26 30.04
C VAL A 75 43.29 7.08 28.79
N SER A 76 44.56 7.32 28.57
CA SER A 76 45.09 7.84 27.31
C SER A 76 44.85 6.76 26.25
N VAL A 77 43.81 6.95 25.43
CA VAL A 77 43.67 6.21 24.18
C VAL A 77 44.74 6.77 23.25
N SER A 78 45.85 6.06 23.16
CA SER A 78 46.79 6.26 22.07
C SER A 78 46.06 5.94 20.78
N ALA A 79 45.83 6.94 19.95
CA ALA A 79 45.38 6.79 18.59
C ALA A 79 46.46 6.02 17.82
N VAL A 80 46.28 4.71 17.73
CA VAL A 80 46.95 3.92 16.71
C VAL A 80 46.17 4.18 15.43
N SER A 81 46.66 5.11 14.64
CA SER A 81 46.29 5.27 13.25
C SER A 81 46.83 4.06 12.49
N GLN A 82 46.04 3.00 12.44
CA GLN A 82 46.14 2.01 11.37
C GLN A 82 45.08 2.38 10.35
N ALA A 83 45.41 3.31 9.52
CA ALA A 83 44.91 3.39 8.17
C ALA A 83 45.50 2.19 7.40
N GLU A 84 45.01 0.99 7.66
CA GLU A 84 45.08 -0.06 6.67
C GLU A 84 44.13 0.35 5.55
N ALA A 85 44.73 0.90 4.52
CA ALA A 85 44.13 1.04 3.23
C ALA A 85 43.50 -0.30 2.86
N ALA A 86 42.18 -0.41 2.99
CA ALA A 86 41.40 -1.38 2.26
C ALA A 86 41.80 -1.14 0.80
N LYS A 87 42.67 -1.98 0.26
CA LYS A 87 42.85 -2.10 -1.15
C LYS A 87 41.45 -2.37 -1.72
N LYS A 88 40.83 -1.34 -2.26
CA LYS A 88 39.80 -1.50 -3.28
C LYS A 88 40.45 -2.36 -4.33
N VAL A 89 40.14 -3.64 -4.31
CA VAL A 89 40.30 -4.48 -5.48
C VAL A 89 39.30 -3.88 -6.47
N SER A 90 39.75 -2.91 -7.23
CA SER A 90 39.09 -2.51 -8.45
C SER A 90 39.21 -3.70 -9.37
N ALA A 91 38.27 -4.64 -9.32
CA ALA A 91 38.06 -5.56 -10.40
C ALA A 91 37.75 -4.67 -11.60
N LYS A 92 38.73 -4.55 -12.52
CA LYS A 92 38.46 -4.04 -13.86
C LYS A 92 37.25 -4.82 -14.38
N PRO A 93 36.23 -4.17 -14.95
CA PRO A 93 35.21 -4.88 -15.68
C PRO A 93 35.89 -5.56 -16.85
N THR A 94 36.09 -6.85 -16.75
CA THR A 94 36.47 -7.70 -17.87
C THR A 94 35.26 -7.69 -18.79
N ALA A 95 35.39 -7.06 -19.95
CA ALA A 95 34.44 -7.15 -21.05
C ALA A 95 34.41 -8.59 -21.56
N GLY A 96 33.51 -9.38 -20.99
CA GLY A 96 33.32 -10.79 -21.25
C GLY A 96 32.78 -11.42 -19.99
N GLY A 97 31.41 -11.51 -19.88
CA GLY A 97 30.75 -12.05 -18.69
C GLY A 97 31.31 -13.44 -18.35
N SER A 98 31.55 -13.69 -17.07
CA SER A 98 31.94 -15.01 -16.59
C SER A 98 30.87 -16.03 -16.97
N LYS A 99 31.29 -17.20 -17.43
CA LYS A 99 30.36 -18.27 -17.82
C LYS A 99 30.17 -19.23 -16.66
N GLY A 100 28.95 -19.57 -16.41
CA GLY A 100 28.54 -20.55 -15.41
C GLY A 100 27.70 -21.65 -16.01
N LYS A 101 27.46 -22.70 -15.23
CA LYS A 101 26.63 -23.85 -15.61
C LYS A 101 25.58 -24.11 -14.54
N ILE A 102 24.35 -24.43 -14.96
CA ILE A 102 23.27 -24.81 -14.06
C ILE A 102 23.61 -26.14 -13.36
N VAL A 103 23.60 -26.14 -12.04
CA VAL A 103 23.82 -27.32 -11.19
C VAL A 103 22.52 -27.92 -10.69
N ALA A 104 21.60 -27.08 -10.24
CA ALA A 104 20.31 -27.51 -9.72
C ALA A 104 19.21 -26.51 -10.07
N VAL A 105 17.98 -27.01 -10.23
CA VAL A 105 16.77 -26.22 -10.42
C VAL A 105 15.75 -26.65 -9.37
N ILE A 106 15.31 -25.70 -8.52
CA ILE A 106 14.42 -25.94 -7.37
C ILE A 106 13.25 -24.95 -7.48
N GLY A 107 12.25 -25.26 -8.32
CA GLY A 107 11.18 -24.33 -8.64
C GLY A 107 11.73 -23.04 -9.27
N ALA A 108 11.43 -21.88 -8.68
CA ALA A 108 11.93 -20.58 -9.15
C ALA A 108 13.37 -20.27 -8.72
N VAL A 109 14.05 -21.18 -8.01
CA VAL A 109 15.45 -21.03 -7.58
C VAL A 109 16.34 -21.90 -8.43
N VAL A 110 17.44 -21.34 -8.91
CA VAL A 110 18.41 -22.03 -9.76
C VAL A 110 19.82 -21.84 -9.17
N ASP A 111 20.52 -22.96 -8.96
CA ASP A 111 21.91 -22.93 -8.50
C ASP A 111 22.83 -23.03 -9.71
N VAL A 112 23.77 -22.08 -9.83
CA VAL A 112 24.72 -21.95 -10.96
C VAL A 112 26.13 -22.01 -10.42
N HIS A 113 26.97 -22.85 -11.01
CA HIS A 113 28.40 -22.97 -10.73
C HIS A 113 29.21 -22.13 -11.72
N PHE A 114 30.19 -21.39 -11.23
CA PHE A 114 31.12 -20.60 -12.02
C PHE A 114 32.53 -21.14 -11.85
N ASP A 115 33.22 -21.38 -12.96
CA ASP A 115 34.62 -21.86 -12.95
C ASP A 115 35.58 -20.71 -12.59
N GLU A 116 35.31 -19.49 -13.06
CA GLU A 116 36.14 -18.31 -12.85
C GLU A 116 35.27 -17.12 -12.36
N GLY A 117 35.57 -16.60 -11.16
CA GLY A 117 34.99 -15.37 -10.62
C GLY A 117 33.49 -15.47 -10.31
N LEU A 118 33.12 -15.32 -9.05
CA LEU A 118 31.72 -15.29 -8.62
C LEU A 118 31.07 -13.94 -8.96
N PRO A 119 29.90 -13.95 -9.60
CA PRO A 119 29.13 -12.72 -9.80
C PRO A 119 28.70 -12.11 -8.47
N PRO A 120 28.69 -10.77 -8.33
CA PRO A 120 28.16 -10.09 -7.15
C PRO A 120 26.69 -10.43 -6.88
N ILE A 121 26.27 -10.25 -5.63
CA ILE A 121 24.86 -10.37 -5.26
C ILE A 121 24.07 -9.26 -5.98
N LEU A 122 22.85 -9.58 -6.43
CA LEU A 122 21.93 -8.78 -7.25
C LEU A 122 22.30 -8.68 -8.73
N ASN A 123 23.42 -9.24 -9.18
CA ASN A 123 23.73 -9.28 -10.60
C ASN A 123 22.71 -10.13 -11.38
N ALA A 124 22.48 -9.72 -12.62
CA ALA A 124 21.64 -10.43 -13.56
C ALA A 124 22.48 -11.45 -14.36
N LEU A 125 22.03 -12.69 -14.40
CA LEU A 125 22.60 -13.75 -15.20
C LEU A 125 21.63 -14.11 -16.32
N GLU A 126 22.13 -14.31 -17.54
CA GLU A 126 21.30 -14.69 -18.69
C GLU A 126 21.55 -16.15 -19.07
N VAL A 127 20.45 -16.92 -19.17
CA VAL A 127 20.50 -18.31 -19.61
C VAL A 127 20.60 -18.35 -21.12
N THR A 128 21.65 -18.98 -21.66
CA THR A 128 21.88 -19.05 -23.10
C THR A 128 21.03 -20.11 -23.79
N GLY A 129 20.64 -19.83 -25.04
CA GLY A 129 19.96 -20.81 -25.90
C GLY A 129 18.50 -21.04 -25.55
N ARG A 130 17.84 -20.08 -24.87
CA ARG A 130 16.42 -20.16 -24.51
C ARG A 130 15.58 -19.05 -25.15
N SER A 131 14.36 -19.38 -25.52
CA SER A 131 13.30 -18.46 -25.91
C SER A 131 12.01 -18.88 -25.20
N PRO A 132 11.32 -18.01 -24.43
CA PRO A 132 11.69 -16.60 -24.16
C PRO A 132 12.98 -16.45 -23.33
N ARG A 133 13.53 -15.25 -23.32
CA ARG A 133 14.75 -14.88 -22.59
C ARG A 133 14.53 -15.06 -21.10
N LEU A 134 15.42 -15.75 -20.41
CA LEU A 134 15.36 -15.96 -18.97
C LEU A 134 16.52 -15.26 -18.28
N ILE A 135 16.18 -14.38 -17.35
CA ILE A 135 17.11 -13.70 -16.46
C ILE A 135 17.01 -14.34 -15.06
N LEU A 136 18.16 -14.59 -14.46
CA LEU A 136 18.32 -15.07 -13.10
C LEU A 136 19.00 -13.98 -12.28
N GLU A 137 18.49 -13.63 -11.11
CA GLU A 137 19.11 -12.67 -10.19
C GLU A 137 19.89 -13.41 -9.10
N VAL A 138 21.15 -13.05 -8.88
CA VAL A 138 21.98 -13.65 -7.83
C VAL A 138 21.46 -13.22 -6.45
N SER A 139 21.06 -14.20 -5.64
CA SER A 139 20.54 -13.95 -4.29
C SER A 139 21.56 -14.19 -3.18
N GLN A 140 22.35 -15.24 -3.30
CA GLN A 140 23.36 -15.59 -2.29
C GLN A 140 24.46 -16.49 -2.86
N HIS A 141 25.63 -16.46 -2.23
CA HIS A 141 26.74 -17.38 -2.52
C HIS A 141 26.66 -18.59 -1.57
N LEU A 142 26.71 -19.80 -2.11
CA LEU A 142 26.62 -21.03 -1.32
C LEU A 142 27.99 -21.58 -0.91
N GLY A 143 29.07 -21.10 -1.50
CA GLY A 143 30.41 -21.68 -1.43
C GLY A 143 30.72 -22.56 -2.67
N ASP A 144 31.93 -23.09 -2.76
CA ASP A 144 32.39 -23.96 -3.87
C ASP A 144 32.08 -23.39 -5.26
N ASN A 145 32.22 -22.07 -5.41
CA ASN A 145 31.93 -21.35 -6.66
C ASN A 145 30.46 -21.47 -7.14
N VAL A 146 29.53 -21.84 -6.25
CA VAL A 146 28.09 -21.93 -6.56
C VAL A 146 27.37 -20.71 -6.06
N VAL A 147 26.54 -20.13 -6.91
CA VAL A 147 25.63 -19.04 -6.58
C VAL A 147 24.18 -19.53 -6.67
N ARG A 148 23.37 -19.10 -5.73
CA ARG A 148 21.92 -19.33 -5.73
C ARG A 148 21.22 -18.14 -6.31
N THR A 149 20.37 -18.39 -7.30
CA THR A 149 19.70 -17.35 -8.06
C THR A 149 18.18 -17.51 -8.01
N ILE A 150 17.48 -16.42 -8.31
CA ILE A 150 16.03 -16.35 -8.41
C ILE A 150 15.67 -16.10 -9.87
N ALA A 151 14.82 -16.93 -10.43
CA ALA A 151 14.36 -16.78 -11.81
C ALA A 151 13.27 -15.71 -11.93
N MET A 152 13.38 -14.88 -12.97
CA MET A 152 12.41 -13.84 -13.30
C MET A 152 11.31 -14.32 -14.24
N ASP A 153 11.43 -15.55 -14.77
CA ASP A 153 10.41 -16.20 -15.60
C ASP A 153 10.39 -17.69 -15.29
N GLY A 154 9.48 -18.45 -15.93
CA GLY A 154 9.33 -19.89 -15.74
C GLY A 154 10.65 -20.64 -15.93
N THR A 155 10.90 -21.64 -15.10
CA THR A 155 12.13 -22.46 -15.11
C THR A 155 11.95 -23.80 -15.85
N GLU A 156 10.76 -24.03 -16.42
CA GLU A 156 10.44 -25.26 -17.13
C GLU A 156 11.35 -25.44 -18.35
N GLY A 157 11.88 -26.65 -18.51
CA GLY A 157 12.79 -26.99 -19.60
C GLY A 157 14.27 -26.65 -19.37
N LEU A 158 14.64 -26.08 -18.18
CA LEU A 158 16.03 -25.95 -17.82
C LEU A 158 16.68 -27.31 -17.53
N VAL A 159 17.88 -27.51 -18.03
CA VAL A 159 18.67 -28.73 -17.82
C VAL A 159 19.98 -28.44 -17.10
N ARG A 160 20.44 -29.40 -16.32
CA ARG A 160 21.78 -29.32 -15.70
C ARG A 160 22.85 -29.23 -16.77
N GLY A 161 23.86 -28.40 -16.52
CA GLY A 161 24.96 -28.18 -17.46
C GLY A 161 24.66 -27.13 -18.53
N GLN A 162 23.45 -26.55 -18.56
CA GLN A 162 23.14 -25.45 -19.48
C GLN A 162 23.96 -24.22 -19.11
N ASP A 163 24.47 -23.53 -20.14
CA ASP A 163 25.36 -22.39 -19.99
C ASP A 163 24.56 -21.14 -19.56
N VAL A 164 25.16 -20.40 -18.62
CA VAL A 164 24.66 -19.14 -18.11
C VAL A 164 25.78 -18.11 -18.21
N VAL A 165 25.43 -16.88 -18.60
CA VAL A 165 26.41 -15.79 -18.76
C VAL A 165 26.06 -14.67 -17.75
N ASP A 166 27.07 -14.20 -17.01
CA ASP A 166 26.94 -13.02 -16.16
C ASP A 166 26.90 -11.76 -17.03
N THR A 167 25.91 -10.92 -16.86
CA THR A 167 25.78 -9.62 -17.56
C THR A 167 26.73 -8.56 -17.01
N GLY A 168 27.34 -8.80 -15.83
CA GLY A 168 28.22 -7.86 -15.13
C GLY A 168 27.50 -6.73 -14.37
N ASP A 169 26.18 -6.64 -14.50
CA ASP A 169 25.33 -5.59 -13.92
C ASP A 169 24.07 -6.20 -13.30
N PRO A 170 23.39 -5.50 -12.37
CA PRO A 170 22.03 -5.83 -11.95
C PRO A 170 21.04 -5.77 -13.13
N ILE A 171 19.81 -6.24 -12.91
CA ILE A 171 18.75 -6.15 -13.92
C ILE A 171 18.56 -4.68 -14.31
N LYS A 172 18.79 -4.36 -15.58
CA LYS A 172 18.62 -3.03 -16.16
C LYS A 172 17.38 -3.00 -17.05
N ILE A 173 16.59 -1.97 -16.89
CA ILE A 173 15.35 -1.75 -17.65
C ILE A 173 15.45 -0.48 -18.49
N PRO A 174 14.75 -0.40 -19.63
CA PRO A 174 14.65 0.83 -20.39
C PRO A 174 13.83 1.86 -19.62
N VAL A 175 14.30 3.10 -19.58
CA VAL A 175 13.64 4.23 -18.93
C VAL A 175 13.57 5.42 -19.88
N GLY A 176 12.65 6.31 -19.67
CA GLY A 176 12.50 7.54 -20.46
C GLY A 176 11.13 7.68 -21.11
N PRO A 177 10.93 8.78 -21.90
CA PRO A 177 9.66 9.08 -22.56
C PRO A 177 9.17 7.98 -23.51
N GLU A 178 10.07 7.15 -24.02
CA GLU A 178 9.76 6.03 -24.91
C GLU A 178 8.98 4.90 -24.21
N THR A 179 8.95 4.89 -22.88
CA THR A 179 8.18 3.92 -22.08
C THR A 179 6.74 4.35 -21.87
N LEU A 180 6.39 5.61 -22.16
CA LEU A 180 5.03 6.12 -21.99
C LEU A 180 4.07 5.49 -23.00
N GLY A 181 2.91 5.05 -22.50
CA GLY A 181 1.90 4.35 -23.28
C GLY A 181 2.27 2.89 -23.62
N ARG A 182 3.32 2.32 -22.99
CA ARG A 182 3.80 0.96 -23.21
C ARG A 182 3.57 0.11 -21.95
N ILE A 183 3.44 -1.20 -22.18
CA ILE A 183 3.36 -2.19 -21.11
C ILE A 183 4.66 -3.01 -21.13
N MET A 184 5.33 -3.07 -19.98
CA MET A 184 6.59 -3.80 -19.80
C MET A 184 6.43 -4.90 -18.74
N ASN A 185 7.25 -5.95 -18.87
CA ASN A 185 7.45 -6.95 -17.82
C ASN A 185 8.53 -6.52 -16.81
N VAL A 186 8.84 -7.39 -15.85
CA VAL A 186 9.84 -7.13 -14.79
C VAL A 186 11.24 -6.81 -15.31
N ILE A 187 11.64 -7.36 -16.46
CA ILE A 187 12.96 -7.15 -17.08
C ILE A 187 12.95 -6.02 -18.12
N GLY A 188 11.84 -5.27 -18.23
CA GLY A 188 11.71 -4.14 -19.15
C GLY A 188 11.43 -4.53 -20.61
N GLU A 189 11.06 -5.78 -20.89
CA GLU A 189 10.61 -6.18 -22.22
C GLU A 189 9.14 -5.83 -22.43
N PRO A 190 8.77 -5.31 -23.62
CA PRO A 190 7.38 -4.97 -23.92
C PRO A 190 6.53 -6.24 -24.10
N ILE A 191 5.33 -6.22 -23.51
CA ILE A 191 4.35 -7.29 -23.62
C ILE A 191 3.07 -6.85 -24.36
N ASP A 192 3.09 -5.64 -24.93
CA ASP A 192 1.97 -5.00 -25.63
C ASP A 192 1.94 -5.27 -27.14
N GLU A 193 2.77 -6.18 -27.65
CA GLU A 193 2.92 -6.55 -29.08
C GLU A 193 3.22 -5.37 -30.03
N ARG A 194 3.63 -4.21 -29.48
CA ARG A 194 3.93 -3.00 -30.26
C ARG A 194 5.40 -2.86 -30.66
N GLY A 195 6.16 -3.95 -30.60
CA GLY A 195 7.59 -3.99 -30.92
C GLY A 195 8.49 -3.49 -29.79
N ALA A 196 9.80 -3.61 -29.96
CA ALA A 196 10.81 -3.27 -28.95
C ALA A 196 10.74 -1.78 -28.55
N ILE A 197 11.02 -1.49 -27.26
CA ILE A 197 11.16 -0.13 -26.76
C ILE A 197 12.57 0.37 -27.11
N SER A 198 12.65 1.40 -27.96
CA SER A 198 13.92 1.95 -28.41
C SER A 198 14.42 3.07 -27.47
N SER A 199 14.54 2.78 -26.18
CA SER A 199 15.09 3.72 -25.22
C SER A 199 16.62 3.84 -25.35
N LYS A 200 17.14 5.05 -25.11
CA LYS A 200 18.58 5.32 -25.04
C LYS A 200 19.15 5.14 -23.63
N HIS A 201 18.29 5.16 -22.63
CA HIS A 201 18.64 5.15 -21.22
C HIS A 201 18.17 3.85 -20.56
N PHE A 202 19.07 3.25 -19.79
CA PHE A 202 18.80 2.05 -19.00
C PHE A 202 19.19 2.33 -17.55
N ALA A 203 18.35 1.93 -16.62
CA ALA A 203 18.61 2.09 -15.19
C ALA A 203 18.47 0.74 -14.46
N PRO A 204 19.30 0.48 -13.42
CA PRO A 204 19.18 -0.73 -12.61
C PRO A 204 17.93 -0.65 -11.72
N ILE A 205 17.26 -1.78 -11.53
CA ILE A 205 16.09 -1.85 -10.63
C ILE A 205 16.46 -1.73 -9.15
N HIS A 206 17.69 -2.13 -8.82
CA HIS A 206 18.25 -1.98 -7.48
C HIS A 206 19.03 -0.67 -7.41
N ALA A 207 18.44 0.30 -6.73
CA ALA A 207 19.02 1.60 -6.44
C ALA A 207 18.88 1.90 -4.94
N GLU A 208 19.77 2.69 -4.41
CA GLU A 208 19.66 3.21 -3.05
C GLU A 208 18.66 4.37 -3.00
N ALA A 209 18.10 4.63 -1.81
CA ALA A 209 17.26 5.79 -1.59
C ALA A 209 18.06 7.09 -1.81
N PRO A 210 17.40 8.21 -2.21
CA PRO A 210 18.08 9.49 -2.34
C PRO A 210 18.77 9.90 -1.05
N GLU A 211 19.93 10.58 -1.18
CA GLU A 211 20.64 11.10 -0.01
C GLU A 211 19.81 12.15 0.72
N PHE A 212 19.96 12.22 2.04
CA PHE A 212 19.23 13.16 2.88
C PHE A 212 19.39 14.63 2.42
N VAL A 213 20.54 14.96 1.85
CA VAL A 213 20.84 16.31 1.32
C VAL A 213 19.99 16.66 0.11
N ASP A 214 19.55 15.67 -0.68
CA ASP A 214 18.78 15.88 -1.89
C ASP A 214 17.26 15.89 -1.64
N MET A 215 16.82 15.49 -0.44
CA MET A 215 15.43 15.51 -0.06
C MET A 215 14.92 16.94 0.16
N SER A 216 13.66 17.19 -0.20
CA SER A 216 12.92 18.40 0.13
C SER A 216 12.18 18.21 1.46
N VAL A 217 12.16 19.25 2.28
CA VAL A 217 11.39 19.29 3.53
C VAL A 217 10.07 20.03 3.41
N GLU A 218 9.79 20.61 2.25
CA GLU A 218 8.55 21.33 1.99
C GLU A 218 7.39 20.34 1.85
N GLN A 219 6.32 20.61 2.59
CA GLN A 219 5.10 19.81 2.52
C GLN A 219 4.03 20.59 1.76
N GLU A 220 3.72 20.11 0.57
CA GLU A 220 2.68 20.65 -0.29
C GLU A 220 1.51 19.66 -0.42
N ILE A 221 0.30 20.21 -0.59
CA ILE A 221 -0.88 19.39 -0.85
C ILE A 221 -0.92 19.04 -2.34
N LEU A 222 -1.07 17.77 -2.66
CA LEU A 222 -1.41 17.31 -4.00
C LEU A 222 -2.92 17.41 -4.18
N VAL A 223 -3.38 18.41 -4.92
CA VAL A 223 -4.81 18.58 -5.23
C VAL A 223 -5.25 17.50 -6.21
N THR A 224 -6.14 16.63 -5.79
CA THR A 224 -6.63 15.50 -6.60
C THR A 224 -7.86 15.87 -7.45
N GLY A 225 -8.57 16.92 -7.08
CA GLY A 225 -9.85 17.29 -7.70
C GLY A 225 -11.03 16.43 -7.26
N ILE A 226 -10.84 15.60 -6.24
CA ILE A 226 -11.84 14.71 -5.66
C ILE A 226 -12.21 15.25 -4.28
N LYS A 227 -13.44 15.75 -4.12
CA LYS A 227 -13.90 16.47 -2.92
C LYS A 227 -13.62 15.74 -1.61
N VAL A 228 -13.96 14.46 -1.52
CA VAL A 228 -13.82 13.68 -0.30
C VAL A 228 -12.37 13.48 0.11
N VAL A 229 -11.48 13.29 -0.87
CA VAL A 229 -10.04 13.13 -0.64
C VAL A 229 -9.44 14.47 -0.22
N ASP A 230 -9.62 15.50 -1.05
CA ASP A 230 -9.01 16.81 -0.83
C ASP A 230 -9.48 17.47 0.47
N LEU A 231 -10.73 17.23 0.89
CA LEU A 231 -11.27 17.80 2.13
C LEU A 231 -10.82 17.06 3.40
N LEU A 232 -10.96 15.72 3.41
CA LEU A 232 -10.91 14.94 4.66
C LEU A 232 -9.61 14.13 4.82
N ALA A 233 -9.00 13.72 3.72
CA ALA A 233 -7.74 12.97 3.71
C ALA A 233 -6.82 13.49 2.60
N PRO A 234 -6.40 14.78 2.63
CA PRO A 234 -5.58 15.37 1.58
C PRO A 234 -4.25 14.62 1.42
N TYR A 235 -3.80 14.49 0.19
CA TYR A 235 -2.56 13.81 -0.14
C TYR A 235 -1.38 14.79 -0.07
N ALA A 236 -0.28 14.33 0.54
CA ALA A 236 0.98 15.05 0.48
C ALA A 236 1.68 14.78 -0.84
N LYS A 237 2.24 15.81 -1.47
CA LYS A 237 3.14 15.67 -2.59
C LYS A 237 4.41 14.93 -2.12
N GLY A 238 4.80 13.88 -2.83
CA GLY A 238 5.87 12.98 -2.37
C GLY A 238 5.50 12.04 -1.23
N GLY A 239 4.22 12.03 -0.84
CA GLY A 239 3.70 11.16 0.22
C GLY A 239 3.36 9.76 -0.25
N LYS A 240 3.15 8.88 0.72
CA LYS A 240 2.79 7.47 0.54
C LYS A 240 1.35 7.26 1.00
N ILE A 241 0.45 6.98 0.07
CA ILE A 241 -0.98 6.86 0.32
C ILE A 241 -1.38 5.38 0.26
N GLY A 242 -2.01 4.88 1.31
CA GLY A 242 -2.61 3.56 1.32
C GLY A 242 -4.08 3.61 0.90
N LEU A 243 -4.45 2.84 -0.11
CA LEU A 243 -5.82 2.70 -0.59
C LEU A 243 -6.38 1.35 -0.12
N PHE A 244 -7.29 1.40 0.83
CA PHE A 244 -7.95 0.24 1.41
C PHE A 244 -9.33 0.05 0.82
N GLY A 245 -9.74 -1.20 0.60
CA GLY A 245 -11.09 -1.50 0.16
C GLY A 245 -11.24 -2.94 -0.30
N GLY A 246 -12.44 -3.48 -0.11
CA GLY A 246 -12.82 -4.78 -0.62
C GLY A 246 -12.94 -4.81 -2.15
N ALA A 247 -13.34 -5.97 -2.69
CA ALA A 247 -13.65 -6.08 -4.11
C ALA A 247 -14.95 -5.33 -4.46
N GLY A 248 -14.98 -4.67 -5.62
CA GLY A 248 -16.19 -4.03 -6.15
C GLY A 248 -16.56 -2.68 -5.55
N VAL A 249 -15.69 -2.05 -4.76
CA VAL A 249 -15.94 -0.71 -4.18
C VAL A 249 -15.43 0.45 -5.04
N GLY A 250 -14.90 0.17 -6.24
CA GLY A 250 -14.45 1.20 -7.18
C GLY A 250 -12.99 1.64 -7.03
N LYS A 251 -12.10 0.80 -6.47
CA LYS A 251 -10.66 1.11 -6.38
C LYS A 251 -10.04 1.48 -7.72
N THR A 252 -10.23 0.65 -8.72
CA THR A 252 -9.67 0.83 -10.07
C THR A 252 -10.16 2.14 -10.69
N VAL A 253 -11.46 2.44 -10.57
CA VAL A 253 -12.05 3.67 -11.10
C VAL A 253 -11.47 4.91 -10.41
N LEU A 254 -11.27 4.84 -9.09
CA LEU A 254 -10.62 5.92 -8.33
C LEU A 254 -9.16 6.13 -8.78
N ILE A 255 -8.40 5.05 -8.98
CA ILE A 255 -7.03 5.10 -9.48
C ILE A 255 -6.98 5.75 -10.87
N MET A 256 -7.85 5.33 -11.78
CA MET A 256 -7.93 5.91 -13.12
C MET A 256 -8.28 7.39 -13.10
N GLU A 257 -9.21 7.80 -12.25
CA GLU A 257 -9.57 9.22 -12.11
C GLU A 257 -8.41 10.03 -11.55
N LEU A 258 -7.65 9.51 -10.58
CA LEU A 258 -6.44 10.16 -10.07
C LEU A 258 -5.39 10.32 -11.17
N ILE A 259 -5.14 9.27 -11.97
CA ILE A 259 -4.21 9.34 -13.12
C ILE A 259 -4.65 10.43 -14.10
N ASN A 260 -5.91 10.43 -14.47
CA ASN A 260 -6.47 11.39 -15.41
C ASN A 260 -6.39 12.84 -14.89
N ASN A 261 -6.72 13.04 -13.61
CA ASN A 261 -6.70 14.36 -12.99
C ASN A 261 -5.28 14.91 -12.85
N VAL A 262 -4.32 14.08 -12.41
CA VAL A 262 -2.92 14.49 -12.30
C VAL A 262 -2.32 14.78 -13.68
N ALA A 263 -2.60 13.94 -14.66
CA ALA A 263 -2.13 14.17 -16.05
C ALA A 263 -2.65 15.49 -16.64
N LYS A 264 -3.89 15.87 -16.34
CA LYS A 264 -4.53 17.08 -16.87
C LYS A 264 -4.22 18.35 -16.05
N ALA A 265 -4.28 18.26 -14.72
CA ALA A 265 -4.14 19.41 -13.84
C ALA A 265 -2.66 19.77 -13.60
N HIS A 266 -1.79 18.79 -13.42
CA HIS A 266 -0.39 19.02 -13.06
C HIS A 266 0.59 18.74 -14.19
N GLY A 267 0.13 18.15 -15.31
CA GLY A 267 0.98 17.80 -16.45
C GLY A 267 2.02 16.70 -16.16
N GLY A 268 1.99 16.12 -14.97
CA GLY A 268 2.91 15.10 -14.48
C GLY A 268 2.74 13.75 -15.20
N TYR A 269 3.71 12.86 -14.95
CA TYR A 269 3.66 11.49 -15.46
C TYR A 269 3.14 10.55 -14.39
N SER A 270 2.56 9.44 -14.83
CA SER A 270 2.11 8.37 -13.95
C SER A 270 2.79 7.07 -14.33
N VAL A 271 3.10 6.25 -13.32
CA VAL A 271 3.62 4.90 -13.50
C VAL A 271 2.71 3.95 -12.74
N PHE A 272 2.24 2.92 -13.41
CA PHE A 272 1.39 1.91 -12.80
C PHE A 272 2.15 0.58 -12.71
N ALA A 273 2.36 0.08 -11.51
CA ALA A 273 2.99 -1.20 -11.22
C ALA A 273 1.93 -2.22 -10.78
N GLY A 274 1.56 -3.12 -11.69
CA GLY A 274 0.65 -4.23 -11.40
C GLY A 274 1.40 -5.41 -10.78
N VAL A 275 1.25 -5.60 -9.47
CA VAL A 275 1.99 -6.59 -8.68
C VAL A 275 1.08 -7.74 -8.30
N GLY A 276 1.20 -8.87 -8.99
CA GLY A 276 0.46 -10.09 -8.67
C GLY A 276 -1.06 -9.96 -8.80
N GLU A 277 -1.54 -9.06 -9.66
CA GLU A 277 -2.96 -8.92 -9.96
C GLU A 277 -3.42 -9.82 -11.11
N ARG A 278 -4.71 -9.87 -11.34
CA ARG A 278 -5.29 -10.71 -12.40
C ARG A 278 -4.99 -10.10 -13.76
N THR A 279 -4.51 -10.94 -14.68
CA THR A 279 -4.20 -10.54 -16.07
C THR A 279 -5.40 -9.86 -16.76
N ARG A 280 -6.62 -10.36 -16.49
CA ARG A 280 -7.84 -9.78 -17.05
C ARG A 280 -8.05 -8.33 -16.56
N GLU A 281 -7.91 -8.09 -15.26
CA GLU A 281 -8.09 -6.75 -14.68
C GLU A 281 -7.03 -5.77 -15.19
N GLY A 282 -5.79 -6.22 -15.38
CA GLY A 282 -4.72 -5.42 -15.99
C GLY A 282 -4.99 -5.07 -17.46
N ASN A 283 -5.58 -6.01 -18.22
CA ASN A 283 -5.98 -5.77 -19.61
C ASN A 283 -7.19 -4.83 -19.71
N ASP A 284 -8.20 -5.02 -18.85
CA ASP A 284 -9.36 -4.15 -18.78
C ASP A 284 -8.91 -2.70 -18.46
N LEU A 285 -8.04 -2.52 -17.46
CA LEU A 285 -7.44 -1.22 -17.11
C LEU A 285 -6.72 -0.55 -18.28
N TYR A 286 -5.95 -1.30 -19.06
CA TYR A 286 -5.25 -0.78 -20.23
C TYR A 286 -6.23 -0.26 -21.30
N HIS A 287 -7.28 -1.00 -21.58
CA HIS A 287 -8.31 -0.59 -22.54
C HIS A 287 -9.10 0.64 -22.06
N GLU A 288 -9.47 0.67 -20.78
CA GLU A 288 -10.15 1.80 -20.17
C GLU A 288 -9.29 3.07 -20.18
N MET A 289 -7.96 2.96 -20.01
CA MET A 289 -7.03 4.09 -20.16
C MET A 289 -6.94 4.59 -21.60
N ILE A 290 -7.07 3.71 -22.58
CA ILE A 290 -7.11 4.09 -24.01
C ILE A 290 -8.43 4.83 -24.31
N GLU A 291 -9.56 4.28 -23.88
CA GLU A 291 -10.88 4.89 -24.06
C GLU A 291 -11.00 6.25 -23.35
N GLY A 292 -10.44 6.36 -22.15
CA GLY A 292 -10.36 7.60 -21.37
C GLY A 292 -9.37 8.64 -21.92
N GLY A 293 -8.62 8.30 -22.99
CA GLY A 293 -7.67 9.21 -23.65
C GLY A 293 -6.39 9.49 -22.83
N VAL A 294 -6.11 8.72 -21.81
CA VAL A 294 -4.87 8.81 -21.01
C VAL A 294 -3.70 8.18 -21.76
N ILE A 295 -3.97 7.13 -22.54
CA ILE A 295 -3.00 6.48 -23.43
C ILE A 295 -3.38 6.78 -24.87
N ASP A 296 -2.48 7.40 -25.60
CA ASP A 296 -2.63 7.68 -27.03
C ASP A 296 -1.81 6.66 -27.82
N LEU A 297 -2.52 5.77 -28.55
CA LEU A 297 -1.90 4.74 -29.38
C LEU A 297 -1.22 5.28 -30.64
N LYS A 298 -1.67 6.43 -31.14
CA LYS A 298 -1.23 7.02 -32.40
C LYS A 298 -0.29 8.20 -32.25
N GLY A 299 -0.32 8.87 -31.10
CA GLY A 299 0.46 10.06 -30.77
C GLY A 299 1.58 9.78 -29.75
N LYS A 300 2.23 10.86 -29.32
CA LYS A 300 3.25 10.86 -28.26
C LYS A 300 2.73 11.50 -26.97
N ASN A 301 1.41 11.59 -26.82
CA ASN A 301 0.78 12.34 -25.73
C ASN A 301 0.45 11.45 -24.53
N SER A 302 0.83 10.17 -24.56
CA SER A 302 0.65 9.28 -23.41
C SER A 302 1.39 9.79 -22.19
N LYS A 303 0.74 9.74 -21.03
CA LYS A 303 1.27 10.23 -19.75
C LYS A 303 1.51 9.11 -18.73
N VAL A 304 1.23 7.86 -19.09
CA VAL A 304 1.30 6.70 -18.21
C VAL A 304 2.23 5.65 -18.78
N SER A 305 3.07 5.07 -17.94
CA SER A 305 3.85 3.84 -18.22
C SER A 305 3.32 2.70 -17.35
N LEU A 306 3.14 1.52 -17.95
CA LEU A 306 2.59 0.34 -17.29
C LEU A 306 3.66 -0.73 -17.13
N VAL A 307 3.77 -1.29 -15.93
CA VAL A 307 4.72 -2.38 -15.63
C VAL A 307 3.93 -3.50 -14.95
N TYR A 308 3.87 -4.66 -15.57
CA TYR A 308 3.07 -5.78 -15.09
C TYR A 308 3.92 -6.98 -14.66
N GLY A 309 3.61 -7.51 -13.48
CA GLY A 309 4.05 -8.80 -12.96
C GLY A 309 2.86 -9.52 -12.38
N GLN A 310 2.10 -10.19 -13.24
CA GLN A 310 0.77 -10.72 -12.93
C GLN A 310 0.80 -11.99 -12.07
N MET A 311 -0.38 -12.50 -11.64
CA MET A 311 -0.50 -13.68 -10.78
C MET A 311 0.11 -14.96 -11.37
N ASN A 312 0.13 -15.07 -12.68
CA ASN A 312 0.66 -16.24 -13.40
C ASN A 312 2.19 -16.26 -13.49
N GLU A 313 2.84 -15.15 -13.16
CA GLU A 313 4.30 -15.05 -13.18
C GLU A 313 4.94 -15.67 -11.93
N PRO A 314 6.20 -16.12 -12.02
CA PRO A 314 6.90 -16.69 -10.88
C PRO A 314 7.13 -15.67 -9.77
N PRO A 315 7.37 -16.13 -8.52
CA PRO A 315 7.51 -15.24 -7.37
C PRO A 315 8.70 -14.28 -7.50
N GLY A 316 9.75 -14.63 -8.25
CA GLY A 316 10.85 -13.73 -8.55
C GLY A 316 10.40 -12.47 -9.28
N ALA A 317 9.61 -12.61 -10.35
CA ALA A 317 9.06 -11.51 -11.11
C ALA A 317 8.13 -10.64 -10.24
N ARG A 318 7.18 -11.26 -9.53
CA ARG A 318 6.24 -10.54 -8.66
C ARG A 318 6.93 -9.76 -7.52
N ALA A 319 8.06 -10.26 -7.04
CA ALA A 319 8.85 -9.58 -6.00
C ALA A 319 9.71 -8.40 -6.55
N ARG A 320 9.89 -8.28 -7.86
CA ARG A 320 10.75 -7.26 -8.47
C ARG A 320 10.01 -6.24 -9.32
N VAL A 321 8.82 -6.57 -9.82
CA VAL A 321 8.04 -5.67 -10.70
C VAL A 321 7.75 -4.32 -10.08
N CYS A 322 7.52 -4.26 -8.76
CA CYS A 322 7.35 -3.01 -8.03
C CYS A 322 8.61 -2.12 -8.13
N LEU A 323 9.81 -2.72 -8.00
CA LEU A 323 11.07 -2.01 -8.14
C LEU A 323 11.29 -1.52 -9.57
N THR A 324 10.87 -2.30 -10.57
CA THR A 324 10.89 -1.91 -11.98
C THR A 324 10.03 -0.66 -12.20
N GLY A 325 8.78 -0.65 -11.73
CA GLY A 325 7.91 0.53 -11.81
C GLY A 325 8.50 1.74 -11.09
N LEU A 326 9.05 1.54 -9.90
CA LEU A 326 9.70 2.61 -9.13
C LEU A 326 10.91 3.20 -9.85
N THR A 327 11.74 2.37 -10.50
CA THR A 327 12.90 2.85 -11.27
C THR A 327 12.49 3.71 -12.47
N VAL A 328 11.38 3.38 -13.14
CA VAL A 328 10.81 4.24 -14.20
C VAL A 328 10.36 5.59 -13.62
N ALA A 329 9.71 5.57 -12.47
CA ALA A 329 9.27 6.79 -11.78
C ALA A 329 10.46 7.67 -11.33
N GLU A 330 11.52 7.06 -10.81
CA GLU A 330 12.75 7.76 -10.41
C GLU A 330 13.43 8.47 -11.56
N TYR A 331 13.44 7.87 -12.75
CA TYR A 331 13.99 8.53 -13.93
C TYR A 331 13.26 9.84 -14.24
N PHE A 332 11.92 9.83 -14.24
CA PHE A 332 11.14 11.04 -14.49
C PHE A 332 11.32 12.09 -13.40
N ARG A 333 11.46 11.68 -12.13
CA ARG A 333 11.74 12.58 -11.00
C ARG A 333 13.12 13.23 -11.11
N ASP A 334 14.17 12.43 -11.33
CA ASP A 334 15.55 12.86 -11.16
C ASP A 334 16.17 13.45 -12.41
N GLN A 335 15.78 12.96 -13.61
CA GLN A 335 16.30 13.42 -14.90
C GLN A 335 15.41 14.46 -15.58
N GLU A 336 14.10 14.30 -15.52
CA GLU A 336 13.17 15.22 -16.15
C GLU A 336 12.59 16.25 -15.16
N GLY A 337 12.84 16.08 -13.87
CA GLY A 337 12.39 17.02 -12.82
C GLY A 337 10.87 17.11 -12.72
N GLN A 338 10.18 16.01 -12.97
CA GLN A 338 8.71 15.96 -12.99
C GLN A 338 8.14 15.44 -11.66
N ASP A 339 6.89 15.83 -11.40
CA ASP A 339 6.09 15.21 -10.37
C ASP A 339 5.46 13.94 -10.92
N VAL A 340 5.76 12.82 -10.29
CA VAL A 340 5.35 11.50 -10.74
C VAL A 340 4.37 10.89 -9.76
N LEU A 341 3.28 10.32 -10.29
CA LEU A 341 2.34 9.54 -9.52
C LEU A 341 2.62 8.04 -9.75
N LEU A 342 3.02 7.34 -8.70
CA LEU A 342 3.32 5.92 -8.75
C LEU A 342 2.16 5.12 -8.13
N PHE A 343 1.51 4.30 -8.94
CA PHE A 343 0.49 3.36 -8.47
C PHE A 343 1.08 1.97 -8.29
N ILE A 344 0.80 1.33 -7.16
CA ILE A 344 1.22 -0.04 -6.86
C ILE A 344 -0.03 -0.84 -6.52
N ASP A 345 -0.40 -1.76 -7.38
CA ASP A 345 -1.55 -2.65 -7.16
C ASP A 345 -1.12 -4.11 -7.36
N ASN A 346 -0.89 -4.89 -6.33
CA ASN A 346 -1.18 -4.70 -4.91
C ASN A 346 0.11 -4.87 -4.08
N ILE A 347 0.40 -3.96 -3.15
CA ILE A 347 1.63 -4.03 -2.34
C ILE A 347 1.71 -5.30 -1.47
N PHE A 348 0.58 -5.86 -1.04
CA PHE A 348 0.56 -7.12 -0.31
C PHE A 348 1.15 -8.27 -1.12
N ARG A 349 0.96 -8.29 -2.44
CA ARG A 349 1.51 -9.33 -3.31
C ARG A 349 3.03 -9.28 -3.42
N PHE A 350 3.62 -8.08 -3.28
CA PHE A 350 5.07 -7.93 -3.15
C PHE A 350 5.60 -8.67 -1.92
N THR A 351 4.97 -8.50 -0.76
CA THR A 351 5.37 -9.20 0.47
C THR A 351 5.12 -10.71 0.39
N GLN A 352 4.01 -11.12 -0.22
CA GLN A 352 3.69 -12.53 -0.45
C GLN A 352 4.75 -13.20 -1.34
N ALA A 353 5.10 -12.58 -2.47
CA ALA A 353 6.15 -13.10 -3.36
C ALA A 353 7.51 -13.18 -2.65
N GLY A 354 7.84 -12.18 -1.81
CA GLY A 354 9.04 -12.21 -0.96
C GLY A 354 9.06 -13.38 0.00
N SER A 355 7.93 -13.75 0.61
CA SER A 355 7.84 -14.92 1.50
C SER A 355 8.00 -16.24 0.74
N GLU A 356 7.42 -16.36 -0.45
CA GLU A 356 7.57 -17.53 -1.33
C GLU A 356 9.05 -17.72 -1.74
N VAL A 357 9.71 -16.64 -2.18
CA VAL A 357 11.13 -16.64 -2.52
C VAL A 357 11.99 -17.02 -1.30
N SER A 358 11.74 -16.44 -0.15
CA SER A 358 12.47 -16.73 1.09
C SER A 358 12.36 -18.20 1.50
N ALA A 359 11.19 -18.80 1.36
CA ALA A 359 10.96 -20.23 1.62
C ALA A 359 11.75 -21.11 0.65
N LEU A 360 11.79 -20.78 -0.65
CA LEU A 360 12.56 -21.49 -1.66
C LEU A 360 14.09 -21.37 -1.44
N LEU A 361 14.54 -20.23 -0.90
CA LEU A 361 15.94 -20.02 -0.52
C LEU A 361 16.34 -20.78 0.75
N GLY A 362 15.38 -21.40 1.46
CA GLY A 362 15.62 -22.15 2.69
C GLY A 362 15.84 -21.27 3.92
N ARG A 363 15.40 -20.03 3.92
CA ARG A 363 15.45 -19.13 5.09
C ARG A 363 14.40 -19.53 6.12
N ILE A 364 14.74 -19.42 7.40
CA ILE A 364 13.79 -19.71 8.49
C ILE A 364 12.70 -18.64 8.48
N PRO A 365 11.41 -19.01 8.38
CA PRO A 365 10.32 -18.04 8.36
C PRO A 365 10.16 -17.34 9.71
N SER A 366 9.72 -16.08 9.67
CA SER A 366 9.34 -15.30 10.85
C SER A 366 7.87 -15.54 11.24
N ALA A 367 7.27 -14.64 12.00
CA ALA A 367 5.88 -14.73 12.42
C ALA A 367 4.94 -14.88 11.21
N VAL A 368 3.91 -15.73 11.36
CA VAL A 368 2.88 -16.02 10.35
C VAL A 368 3.42 -16.58 9.01
N GLY A 369 4.71 -16.96 8.97
CA GLY A 369 5.32 -17.53 7.76
C GLY A 369 5.98 -16.51 6.82
N TYR A 370 6.04 -15.22 7.18
CA TYR A 370 6.72 -14.19 6.40
C TYR A 370 8.25 -14.31 6.44
N GLN A 371 8.91 -13.69 5.46
CA GLN A 371 10.37 -13.60 5.43
C GLN A 371 10.92 -12.81 6.63
N PRO A 372 12.11 -13.17 7.14
CA PRO A 372 12.74 -12.43 8.24
C PRO A 372 13.14 -11.00 7.86
N THR A 373 13.30 -10.72 6.55
CA THR A 373 13.68 -9.42 5.99
C THR A 373 12.47 -8.56 5.59
N LEU A 374 11.24 -8.90 6.01
CA LEU A 374 10.02 -8.20 5.61
C LEU A 374 10.12 -6.68 5.78
N ALA A 375 10.49 -6.22 6.95
CA ALA A 375 10.58 -4.79 7.25
C ALA A 375 11.70 -4.11 6.44
N THR A 376 12.83 -4.78 6.23
CA THR A 376 13.96 -4.24 5.46
C THR A 376 13.64 -4.15 3.98
N ASP A 377 13.02 -5.20 3.41
CA ASP A 377 12.63 -5.24 1.99
C ASP A 377 11.58 -4.16 1.69
N MET A 378 10.58 -4.03 2.58
CA MET A 378 9.54 -3.00 2.46
C MET A 378 10.14 -1.61 2.65
N GLY A 379 10.96 -1.39 3.67
CA GLY A 379 11.61 -0.11 3.96
C GLY A 379 12.52 0.33 2.80
N GLY A 380 13.33 -0.59 2.25
CA GLY A 380 14.22 -0.28 1.11
C GLY A 380 13.46 0.22 -0.13
N MET A 381 12.27 -0.30 -0.39
CA MET A 381 11.41 0.18 -1.46
C MET A 381 10.71 1.50 -1.10
N GLN A 382 10.15 1.58 0.10
CA GLN A 382 9.37 2.75 0.53
C GLN A 382 10.23 4.02 0.68
N GLU A 383 11.47 3.92 1.13
CA GLU A 383 12.36 5.08 1.30
C GLU A 383 12.84 5.70 -0.02
N ARG A 384 12.75 4.97 -1.13
CA ARG A 384 13.00 5.51 -2.48
C ARG A 384 11.88 6.45 -2.94
N ILE A 385 10.66 6.28 -2.40
CA ILE A 385 9.48 7.09 -2.70
C ILE A 385 9.53 8.34 -1.83
N THR A 386 9.98 9.45 -2.40
CA THR A 386 10.16 10.72 -1.67
C THR A 386 10.21 11.90 -2.63
N THR A 387 10.09 13.11 -2.07
CA THR A 387 10.31 14.37 -2.78
C THR A 387 11.78 14.74 -2.72
N THR A 388 12.36 15.01 -3.88
CA THR A 388 13.71 15.57 -4.02
C THR A 388 13.62 17.04 -4.42
N LYS A 389 14.74 17.75 -4.40
CA LYS A 389 14.83 19.14 -4.88
C LYS A 389 14.51 19.29 -6.37
N LYS A 390 14.50 18.21 -7.14
CA LYS A 390 14.25 18.21 -8.59
C LYS A 390 12.80 17.90 -8.93
N GLY A 391 12.17 16.99 -8.21
CA GLY A 391 10.81 16.54 -8.45
C GLY A 391 10.32 15.63 -7.33
N SER A 392 9.10 15.13 -7.45
CA SER A 392 8.49 14.29 -6.43
C SER A 392 7.97 12.97 -6.99
N ILE A 393 7.96 11.92 -6.15
CA ILE A 393 7.20 10.70 -6.41
C ILE A 393 6.16 10.58 -5.31
N THR A 394 4.89 10.70 -5.68
CA THR A 394 3.76 10.42 -4.79
C THR A 394 3.26 9.01 -5.10
N SER A 395 3.15 8.16 -4.10
CA SER A 395 2.66 6.79 -4.33
C SER A 395 1.26 6.57 -3.80
N VAL A 396 0.43 5.90 -4.61
CA VAL A 396 -0.88 5.37 -4.21
C VAL A 396 -0.78 3.85 -4.25
N GLN A 397 -0.86 3.23 -3.09
CA GLN A 397 -0.61 1.81 -2.90
C GLN A 397 -1.91 1.11 -2.52
N ALA A 398 -2.42 0.24 -3.39
CA ALA A 398 -3.53 -0.61 -3.03
C ALA A 398 -3.08 -1.66 -2.00
N ILE A 399 -3.77 -1.74 -0.88
CA ILE A 399 -3.43 -2.64 0.20
C ILE A 399 -4.57 -3.65 0.39
N TYR A 400 -4.23 -4.92 0.27
CA TYR A 400 -5.12 -6.01 0.62
C TYR A 400 -4.83 -6.44 2.05
N VAL A 401 -5.88 -6.53 2.86
CA VAL A 401 -5.78 -6.99 4.24
C VAL A 401 -6.34 -8.41 4.30
N PRO A 402 -5.49 -9.43 4.56
CA PRO A 402 -5.94 -10.80 4.68
C PRO A 402 -6.95 -10.98 5.81
N ALA A 403 -8.11 -11.55 5.51
CA ALA A 403 -9.18 -11.81 6.49
C ALA A 403 -9.64 -10.59 7.31
N ASP A 404 -9.44 -9.38 6.77
CA ASP A 404 -9.70 -8.10 7.46
C ASP A 404 -8.93 -7.94 8.79
N ASP A 405 -7.80 -8.65 8.93
CA ASP A 405 -6.94 -8.59 10.13
C ASP A 405 -5.80 -7.58 9.93
N LEU A 406 -5.97 -6.38 10.49
CA LEU A 406 -4.97 -5.31 10.47
C LEU A 406 -3.74 -5.62 11.33
N THR A 407 -3.76 -6.67 12.15
CA THR A 407 -2.62 -7.07 13.00
C THR A 407 -1.64 -7.99 12.28
N ASP A 408 -1.96 -8.43 11.06
CA ASP A 408 -1.05 -9.21 10.23
C ASP A 408 0.26 -8.42 9.97
N PRO A 409 1.45 -9.05 10.07
CA PRO A 409 2.74 -8.37 9.92
C PRO A 409 2.92 -7.59 8.61
N ALA A 410 2.35 -8.04 7.50
CA ALA A 410 2.53 -7.36 6.21
C ALA A 410 1.76 -6.03 6.13
N PRO A 411 0.43 -5.97 6.37
CA PRO A 411 -0.27 -4.70 6.52
C PRO A 411 0.35 -3.80 7.59
N ALA A 412 0.63 -4.33 8.78
CA ALA A 412 1.18 -3.54 9.89
C ALA A 412 2.50 -2.85 9.53
N THR A 413 3.42 -3.56 8.85
CA THR A 413 4.67 -2.97 8.37
C THR A 413 4.41 -1.89 7.31
N THR A 414 3.45 -2.12 6.40
CA THR A 414 3.09 -1.15 5.37
C THR A 414 2.50 0.12 5.97
N PHE A 415 1.59 -0.01 6.95
CA PHE A 415 0.98 1.13 7.66
C PHE A 415 2.00 2.07 8.29
N ALA A 416 3.11 1.53 8.80
CA ALA A 416 4.15 2.35 9.43
C ALA A 416 4.77 3.38 8.47
N HIS A 417 4.76 3.10 7.16
CA HIS A 417 5.32 3.97 6.13
C HIS A 417 4.32 4.93 5.50
N LEU A 418 3.01 4.75 5.74
CA LEU A 418 1.98 5.56 5.08
C LEU A 418 1.83 6.95 5.71
N ASP A 419 1.63 7.96 4.87
CA ASP A 419 1.33 9.33 5.26
C ASP A 419 -0.18 9.62 5.26
N ALA A 420 -0.93 8.96 4.37
CA ALA A 420 -2.38 9.05 4.33
C ALA A 420 -3.01 7.66 4.07
N THR A 421 -4.20 7.46 4.59
CA THR A 421 -5.01 6.27 4.36
C THR A 421 -6.37 6.67 3.82
N THR A 422 -6.75 6.08 2.69
CA THR A 422 -8.07 6.23 2.08
C THR A 422 -8.78 4.90 2.15
N VAL A 423 -9.87 4.84 2.89
CA VAL A 423 -10.66 3.62 3.10
C VAL A 423 -11.90 3.67 2.24
N LEU A 424 -12.06 2.68 1.35
CA LEU A 424 -13.27 2.49 0.55
C LEU A 424 -14.20 1.52 1.25
N SER A 425 -15.38 1.99 1.62
CA SER A 425 -16.39 1.23 2.36
C SER A 425 -17.45 0.64 1.44
N ARG A 426 -17.75 -0.64 1.63
CA ARG A 426 -18.86 -1.29 0.91
C ARG A 426 -20.21 -0.72 1.33
N GLY A 427 -20.40 -0.36 2.62
CA GLY A 427 -21.64 0.23 3.08
C GLY A 427 -21.97 1.57 2.40
N ILE A 428 -20.95 2.36 2.04
CA ILE A 428 -21.14 3.61 1.30
C ILE A 428 -21.45 3.31 -0.18
N ALA A 429 -20.77 2.30 -0.77
CA ALA A 429 -21.05 1.86 -2.13
C ALA A 429 -22.48 1.32 -2.30
N GLU A 430 -23.03 0.62 -1.30
CA GLU A 430 -24.42 0.13 -1.26
C GLU A 430 -25.44 1.28 -1.23
N LEU A 431 -25.06 2.45 -0.70
CA LEU A 431 -25.86 3.67 -0.76
C LEU A 431 -25.74 4.43 -2.10
N ALA A 432 -25.02 3.84 -3.08
CA ALA A 432 -24.72 4.42 -4.38
C ALA A 432 -23.96 5.77 -4.30
N ILE A 433 -23.19 6.00 -3.24
CA ILE A 433 -22.33 7.18 -3.08
C ILE A 433 -20.95 6.84 -3.64
N TYR A 434 -20.53 7.53 -4.69
CA TYR A 434 -19.23 7.35 -5.34
C TYR A 434 -18.48 8.68 -5.44
N PRO A 435 -17.15 8.70 -5.15
CA PRO A 435 -16.34 7.56 -4.69
C PRO A 435 -16.78 7.08 -3.30
N ALA A 436 -16.71 5.77 -3.07
CA ALA A 436 -17.18 5.14 -1.83
C ALA A 436 -16.17 5.27 -0.67
N VAL A 437 -15.53 6.43 -0.56
CA VAL A 437 -14.55 6.74 0.48
C VAL A 437 -15.25 6.96 1.82
N ASP A 438 -14.79 6.26 2.87
CA ASP A 438 -15.28 6.47 4.22
C ASP A 438 -14.65 7.74 4.82
N PRO A 439 -15.46 8.76 5.12
CA PRO A 439 -14.97 10.04 5.63
C PRO A 439 -14.47 9.98 7.08
N LEU A 440 -14.83 8.95 7.84
CA LEU A 440 -14.46 8.79 9.25
C LEU A 440 -13.22 7.92 9.43
N ASP A 441 -13.09 6.86 8.61
CA ASP A 441 -11.98 5.91 8.68
C ASP A 441 -10.76 6.36 7.86
N SER A 442 -10.94 7.31 6.93
CA SER A 442 -9.86 7.89 6.13
C SER A 442 -9.12 8.97 6.91
N THR A 443 -7.79 8.93 6.88
CA THR A 443 -6.95 9.86 7.65
C THR A 443 -5.74 10.34 6.83
N SER A 444 -5.22 11.52 7.17
CA SER A 444 -3.98 12.05 6.59
C SER A 444 -3.14 12.74 7.66
N ARG A 445 -1.81 12.54 7.61
CA ARG A 445 -0.86 13.20 8.52
C ARG A 445 -0.73 14.70 8.26
N ILE A 446 -0.97 15.15 7.03
CA ILE A 446 -0.89 16.57 6.69
C ILE A 446 -2.14 17.37 7.11
N MET A 447 -3.15 16.73 7.71
CA MET A 447 -4.34 17.41 8.24
C MET A 447 -3.98 18.13 9.56
N ASP A 448 -3.16 19.15 9.44
CA ASP A 448 -2.72 20.06 10.52
C ASP A 448 -3.00 21.50 10.11
N PRO A 449 -3.51 22.36 11.01
CA PRO A 449 -3.82 23.77 10.71
C PRO A 449 -2.63 24.57 10.13
N ASN A 450 -1.41 24.16 10.47
CA ASN A 450 -0.19 24.84 9.99
C ASN A 450 0.17 24.49 8.53
N ILE A 451 -0.34 23.36 8.01
CA ILE A 451 -0.05 22.88 6.64
C ILE A 451 -1.24 23.20 5.72
N VAL A 452 -2.43 22.71 6.08
CA VAL A 452 -3.64 22.87 5.24
C VAL A 452 -4.32 24.24 5.43
N GLY A 453 -3.97 24.98 6.48
CA GLY A 453 -4.62 26.23 6.87
C GLY A 453 -5.80 26.03 7.81
N ALA A 454 -6.03 27.01 8.70
CA ALA A 454 -7.07 26.94 9.75
C ALA A 454 -8.48 26.74 9.16
N ARG A 455 -8.82 27.47 8.09
CA ARG A 455 -10.13 27.39 7.44
C ARG A 455 -10.45 25.98 6.95
N HIS A 456 -9.53 25.35 6.22
CA HIS A 456 -9.71 23.99 5.72
C HIS A 456 -9.85 22.99 6.89
N TYR A 457 -8.97 23.10 7.89
CA TYR A 457 -8.98 22.22 9.05
C TYR A 457 -10.30 22.30 9.82
N ASP A 458 -10.80 23.51 10.11
CA ASP A 458 -12.05 23.71 10.87
C ASP A 458 -13.27 23.15 10.12
N ILE A 459 -13.32 23.34 8.80
CA ILE A 459 -14.41 22.81 7.97
C ILE A 459 -14.35 21.28 7.91
N ALA A 460 -13.18 20.69 7.69
CA ALA A 460 -13.01 19.24 7.67
C ALA A 460 -13.42 18.61 9.01
N ARG A 461 -13.01 19.20 10.14
CA ARG A 461 -13.40 18.73 11.48
C ARG A 461 -14.89 18.91 11.74
N GLY A 462 -15.47 20.01 11.25
CA GLY A 462 -16.92 20.25 11.32
C GLY A 462 -17.71 19.18 10.57
N VAL A 463 -17.30 18.84 9.37
CA VAL A 463 -17.90 17.76 8.56
C VAL A 463 -17.77 16.41 9.26
N GLN A 464 -16.58 16.06 9.74
CA GLN A 464 -16.35 14.80 10.46
C GLN A 464 -17.23 14.70 11.72
N LYS A 465 -17.36 15.79 12.48
CA LYS A 465 -18.19 15.82 13.67
C LYS A 465 -19.68 15.53 13.34
N ILE A 466 -20.25 16.24 12.36
CA ILE A 466 -21.65 16.02 11.96
C ILE A 466 -21.87 14.58 11.47
N LEU A 467 -20.94 14.02 10.72
CA LEU A 467 -21.03 12.63 10.24
C LEU A 467 -20.90 11.62 11.40
N GLN A 468 -20.05 11.90 12.38
CA GLN A 468 -19.90 11.06 13.58
C GLN A 468 -21.17 11.10 14.44
N ASP A 469 -21.74 12.29 14.66
CA ASP A 469 -23.00 12.46 15.38
C ASP A 469 -24.13 11.72 14.66
N TYR A 470 -24.21 11.82 13.33
CA TYR A 470 -25.17 11.08 12.52
C TYR A 470 -25.00 9.56 12.65
N LYS A 471 -23.76 9.05 12.62
CA LYS A 471 -23.47 7.61 12.81
C LYS A 471 -24.00 7.12 14.16
N SER A 472 -23.85 7.93 15.21
CA SER A 472 -24.37 7.62 16.55
C SER A 472 -25.91 7.65 16.60
N LEU A 473 -26.56 8.52 15.81
CA LEU A 473 -28.02 8.61 15.74
C LEU A 473 -28.65 7.52 14.86
N GLN A 474 -27.90 6.90 13.94
CA GLN A 474 -28.45 5.88 13.04
C GLN A 474 -29.07 4.68 13.77
N ASP A 475 -28.45 4.22 14.87
CA ASP A 475 -28.97 3.11 15.67
C ASP A 475 -30.28 3.51 16.35
N ILE A 476 -30.35 4.75 16.81
CA ILE A 476 -31.56 5.31 17.44
C ILE A 476 -32.69 5.44 16.40
N ILE A 477 -32.39 5.97 15.22
CA ILE A 477 -33.33 6.11 14.11
C ILE A 477 -33.89 4.75 13.67
N ALA A 478 -33.02 3.72 13.61
CA ALA A 478 -33.43 2.39 13.22
C ALA A 478 -34.39 1.72 14.21
N ILE A 479 -34.31 2.08 15.49
CA ILE A 479 -35.15 1.49 16.57
C ILE A 479 -36.41 2.31 16.84
N LEU A 480 -36.28 3.63 16.94
CA LEU A 480 -37.36 4.52 17.40
C LEU A 480 -38.00 5.32 16.25
N GLY A 481 -37.35 5.44 15.10
CA GLY A 481 -37.78 6.28 14.00
C GLY A 481 -37.28 7.72 14.09
N MET A 482 -37.51 8.50 13.04
CA MET A 482 -37.09 9.91 12.93
C MET A 482 -37.92 10.85 13.83
N ASP A 483 -39.17 10.48 14.13
CA ASP A 483 -40.13 11.37 14.80
C ASP A 483 -39.79 11.57 16.29
N GLU A 484 -39.12 10.60 16.89
CA GLU A 484 -38.71 10.65 18.31
C GLU A 484 -37.43 11.46 18.56
N LEU A 485 -36.76 11.94 17.52
CA LEU A 485 -35.54 12.76 17.65
C LEU A 485 -35.89 14.20 18.05
N SER A 486 -34.99 14.85 18.78
CA SER A 486 -35.10 16.29 19.04
C SER A 486 -35.01 17.08 17.73
N GLU A 487 -35.51 18.30 17.70
CA GLU A 487 -35.44 19.16 16.50
C GLU A 487 -33.99 19.48 16.11
N ASP A 488 -33.11 19.61 17.10
CA ASP A 488 -31.67 19.81 16.85
C ASP A 488 -31.05 18.56 16.19
N ASP A 489 -31.39 17.35 16.67
CA ASP A 489 -30.90 16.09 16.06
C ASP A 489 -31.47 15.89 14.65
N LYS A 490 -32.72 16.24 14.39
CA LYS A 490 -33.32 16.22 13.05
C LYS A 490 -32.56 17.13 12.10
N LEU A 491 -32.16 18.32 12.56
CA LEU A 491 -31.31 19.23 11.76
C LEU A 491 -29.94 18.64 11.45
N VAL A 492 -29.28 18.05 12.46
CA VAL A 492 -27.98 17.35 12.28
C VAL A 492 -28.12 16.23 11.26
N VAL A 493 -29.14 15.39 11.35
CA VAL A 493 -29.41 14.29 10.41
C VAL A 493 -29.64 14.82 8.99
N SER A 494 -30.42 15.89 8.84
CA SER A 494 -30.67 16.52 7.53
C SER A 494 -29.37 17.03 6.90
N ARG A 495 -28.57 17.76 7.67
CA ARG A 495 -27.26 18.26 7.19
C ARG A 495 -26.28 17.13 6.88
N ALA A 496 -26.23 16.10 7.73
CA ALA A 496 -25.37 14.93 7.51
C ALA A 496 -25.70 14.21 6.20
N ARG A 497 -26.97 14.01 5.88
CA ARG A 497 -27.42 13.41 4.62
C ARG A 497 -27.05 14.28 3.42
N LYS A 498 -27.19 15.61 3.51
CA LYS A 498 -26.74 16.53 2.46
C LYS A 498 -25.23 16.46 2.26
N ILE A 499 -24.45 16.42 3.35
CA ILE A 499 -22.99 16.24 3.32
C ILE A 499 -22.63 14.92 2.63
N GLN A 500 -23.23 13.79 3.03
CA GLN A 500 -22.95 12.48 2.41
C GLN A 500 -23.23 12.49 0.91
N ARG A 501 -24.36 13.08 0.49
CA ARG A 501 -24.70 13.19 -0.93
C ARG A 501 -23.79 14.15 -1.67
N PHE A 502 -23.36 15.24 -1.05
CA PHE A 502 -22.43 16.20 -1.67
C PHE A 502 -21.01 15.68 -1.76
N LEU A 503 -20.61 14.73 -0.92
CA LEU A 503 -19.34 14.00 -1.06
C LEU A 503 -19.29 13.17 -2.34
N SER A 504 -20.44 12.76 -2.89
CA SER A 504 -20.49 12.09 -4.20
C SER A 504 -20.09 13.04 -5.32
N GLN A 505 -19.36 12.50 -6.32
CA GLN A 505 -18.84 13.26 -7.45
C GLN A 505 -18.80 12.39 -8.70
N PRO A 506 -19.26 12.88 -9.87
CA PRO A 506 -19.14 12.16 -11.11
C PRO A 506 -17.70 12.21 -11.60
N PHE A 507 -17.15 11.07 -11.96
CA PHE A 507 -15.81 10.92 -12.50
C PHE A 507 -15.78 10.97 -14.02
N GLN A 508 -14.73 11.53 -14.61
CA GLN A 508 -14.57 11.58 -16.06
C GLN A 508 -14.40 10.19 -16.66
N VAL A 509 -13.64 9.34 -16.01
CA VAL A 509 -13.41 7.96 -16.46
C VAL A 509 -14.69 7.12 -16.41
N ALA A 510 -15.60 7.42 -15.49
CA ALA A 510 -16.86 6.71 -15.33
C ALA A 510 -18.02 7.30 -16.18
N GLU A 511 -17.79 8.33 -16.98
CA GLU A 511 -18.83 9.01 -17.76
C GLU A 511 -19.60 8.06 -18.69
N VAL A 512 -18.88 7.14 -19.34
CA VAL A 512 -19.46 6.14 -20.26
C VAL A 512 -20.44 5.21 -19.53
N PHE A 513 -20.19 4.90 -18.26
CA PHE A 513 -21.00 3.97 -17.47
C PHE A 513 -22.15 4.67 -16.73
N THR A 514 -21.91 5.88 -16.25
CA THR A 514 -22.86 6.60 -15.40
C THR A 514 -23.77 7.55 -16.17
N GLY A 515 -23.37 7.95 -17.39
CA GLY A 515 -24.08 8.96 -18.18
C GLY A 515 -24.01 10.38 -17.60
N HIS A 516 -23.23 10.58 -16.54
CA HIS A 516 -23.00 11.90 -15.94
C HIS A 516 -21.65 12.45 -16.39
N GLN A 517 -21.63 13.70 -16.85
CA GLN A 517 -20.39 14.36 -17.20
C GLN A 517 -19.48 14.48 -15.99
N GLY A 518 -18.23 14.01 -16.13
CA GLY A 518 -17.22 14.09 -15.09
C GLY A 518 -16.85 15.53 -14.75
N LYS A 519 -16.61 15.79 -13.46
CA LYS A 519 -16.30 17.14 -12.95
C LYS A 519 -15.08 17.12 -12.07
N PHE A 520 -14.10 17.94 -12.41
CA PHE A 520 -12.99 18.29 -11.53
C PHE A 520 -13.40 19.43 -10.60
N VAL A 521 -13.17 19.31 -9.31
CA VAL A 521 -13.53 20.34 -8.32
C VAL A 521 -12.25 20.83 -7.64
N SER A 522 -12.00 22.14 -7.67
CA SER A 522 -10.83 22.69 -6.97
C SER A 522 -11.00 22.64 -5.45
N LEU A 523 -9.87 22.68 -4.74
CA LEU A 523 -9.86 22.65 -3.27
C LEU A 523 -10.69 23.83 -2.68
N GLU A 524 -10.55 25.02 -3.25
CA GLU A 524 -11.30 26.20 -2.78
C GLU A 524 -12.82 26.02 -2.95
N GLN A 525 -13.26 25.54 -4.11
CA GLN A 525 -14.67 25.25 -4.37
C GLN A 525 -15.22 24.17 -3.43
N THR A 526 -14.39 23.20 -3.08
CA THR A 526 -14.74 22.16 -2.12
C THR A 526 -14.96 22.77 -0.72
N ILE A 527 -13.99 23.56 -0.26
CA ILE A 527 -14.04 24.21 1.06
C ILE A 527 -15.26 25.15 1.14
N ASP A 528 -15.48 26.00 0.13
CA ASP A 528 -16.61 26.94 0.06
C ASP A 528 -17.97 26.20 0.11
N GLY A 529 -18.08 25.10 -0.63
CA GLY A 529 -19.30 24.30 -0.67
C GLY A 529 -19.66 23.70 0.68
N PHE A 530 -18.70 23.07 1.35
CA PHE A 530 -18.94 22.48 2.66
C PHE A 530 -19.11 23.52 3.76
N GLU A 531 -18.45 24.68 3.67
CA GLU A 531 -18.65 25.79 4.61
C GLU A 531 -20.10 26.30 4.59
N LYS A 532 -20.70 26.47 3.42
CA LYS A 532 -22.10 26.88 3.27
C LYS A 532 -23.07 25.85 3.85
N ILE A 533 -22.80 24.55 3.68
CA ILE A 533 -23.63 23.50 4.27
C ILE A 533 -23.52 23.53 5.80
N LEU A 534 -22.32 23.68 6.36
CA LEU A 534 -22.10 23.75 7.81
C LEU A 534 -22.79 24.97 8.45
N LYS A 535 -22.75 26.13 7.77
CA LYS A 535 -23.42 27.37 8.22
C LYS A 535 -24.93 27.28 8.12
N GLY A 536 -25.49 26.29 7.42
CA GLY A 536 -26.92 26.12 7.26
C GLY A 536 -27.58 26.97 6.18
N GLU A 537 -26.78 27.66 5.32
CA GLU A 537 -27.31 28.50 4.24
C GLU A 537 -28.15 27.69 3.23
N LEU A 538 -27.90 26.38 3.16
CA LEU A 538 -28.49 25.44 2.19
C LEU A 538 -29.55 24.51 2.83
N ASP A 539 -30.00 24.82 4.06
CA ASP A 539 -30.96 23.95 4.75
C ASP A 539 -32.32 23.89 4.05
N HIS A 540 -32.67 24.91 3.27
CA HIS A 540 -33.92 24.99 2.50
C HIS A 540 -33.90 24.13 1.21
N LEU A 541 -32.73 23.65 0.73
CA LEU A 541 -32.63 22.88 -0.50
C LEU A 541 -32.95 21.39 -0.27
N PRO A 542 -33.57 20.70 -1.24
CA PRO A 542 -33.85 19.28 -1.14
C PRO A 542 -32.54 18.46 -1.19
N GLU A 543 -32.50 17.38 -0.42
CA GLU A 543 -31.34 16.49 -0.30
C GLU A 543 -30.86 15.90 -1.66
N VAL A 544 -31.82 15.63 -2.58
CA VAL A 544 -31.54 15.05 -3.91
C VAL A 544 -30.72 16.00 -4.81
N ALA A 545 -30.79 17.31 -4.56
CA ALA A 545 -30.03 18.29 -5.34
C ALA A 545 -28.51 18.16 -5.13
N PHE A 546 -28.06 17.62 -4.01
CA PHE A 546 -26.63 17.47 -3.69
C PHE A 546 -25.98 16.20 -4.28
N TYR A 547 -26.78 15.25 -4.80
CA TYR A 547 -26.29 13.97 -5.28
C TYR A 547 -25.61 14.10 -6.65
N MET A 548 -24.38 13.55 -6.76
CA MET A 548 -23.55 13.51 -7.97
C MET A 548 -23.38 14.91 -8.61
N GLN A 549 -22.98 15.89 -7.80
CA GLN A 549 -22.67 17.24 -8.24
C GLN A 549 -21.17 17.56 -8.13
N GLY A 550 -20.69 18.52 -8.91
CA GLY A 550 -19.36 19.08 -8.78
C GLY A 550 -19.29 20.16 -7.70
N ALA A 551 -19.21 21.42 -8.10
CA ALA A 551 -19.21 22.57 -7.21
C ALA A 551 -20.62 22.88 -6.67
N ILE A 552 -20.68 23.78 -5.68
CA ILE A 552 -21.95 24.19 -5.07
C ILE A 552 -22.91 24.89 -6.04
N ASP A 553 -22.38 25.56 -7.06
CA ASP A 553 -23.18 26.24 -8.10
C ASP A 553 -24.02 25.25 -8.93
N ASP A 554 -23.54 24.02 -9.08
CA ASP A 554 -24.28 22.96 -9.76
C ASP A 554 -25.46 22.46 -8.90
N VAL A 555 -25.30 22.48 -7.58
CA VAL A 555 -26.40 22.16 -6.65
C VAL A 555 -27.54 23.16 -6.78
N TYR A 556 -27.24 24.45 -6.88
CA TYR A 556 -28.26 25.48 -7.10
C TYR A 556 -29.01 25.27 -8.43
N LYS A 557 -28.27 25.02 -9.53
CA LYS A 557 -28.90 24.76 -10.84
C LYS A 557 -29.81 23.55 -10.80
N LYS A 558 -29.33 22.45 -10.19
CA LYS A 558 -30.14 21.24 -10.05
C LYS A 558 -31.36 21.43 -9.16
N ALA A 559 -31.23 22.22 -8.09
CA ALA A 559 -32.37 22.55 -7.23
C ALA A 559 -33.45 23.38 -7.98
N GLU A 560 -33.03 24.32 -8.86
CA GLU A 560 -33.95 25.06 -9.73
C GLU A 560 -34.63 24.17 -10.77
N GLU A 561 -33.92 23.20 -11.31
CA GLU A 561 -34.47 22.20 -12.23
C GLU A 561 -35.53 21.34 -11.54
N LEU A 562 -35.22 20.86 -10.33
CA LEU A 562 -36.14 20.06 -9.52
C LEU A 562 -37.39 20.87 -9.07
N ALA A 563 -37.25 22.18 -8.88
CA ALA A 563 -38.39 23.04 -8.55
C ALA A 563 -39.32 23.32 -9.74
N LYS A 564 -38.86 23.09 -10.97
CA LYS A 564 -39.66 23.24 -12.20
C LYS A 564 -40.37 21.96 -12.62
N LEU A 565 -39.99 20.82 -12.03
CA LEU A 565 -40.65 19.51 -12.24
C LEU A 565 -41.80 19.32 -11.22
#